data_5be26b83219e5e352bef5bf1ff7a428b
#
_entry.id   5be26b83219e5e352bef5bf1ff7a428b
#
_cell.length_a   1.000
_cell.length_b   1.000
_cell.length_c   1.000
_cell.angle_alpha   90.00
_cell.angle_beta   90.00
_cell.angle_gamma   90.00
#
_symmetry.space_group_name_H-M   'P 1'
#
loop_
_entity.id
_entity.type
_entity.pdbx_description
1 polymer ?
#
loop_
_entity_poly.entity_id
_entity_poly.type
_entity_poly.pdbx_seq_one_letter_code
_entity_poly.pdbx_strand_id
1 'polypeptide(L)'
;MSRLSLSCLSAVLSACCALGCGDTGAPPRDYGPLLSKLSEQVVLPEHQAFAGEADALADSVQALVDNPDADSLASAPESWRATRKAYRVLDALHFGPGYTLHISERIDVAPAEPDGIEALAGNDTITDSTISKAGGHEKGFLGLEYLLFADTSTNADAEAPALAGDDLAAKRRELALAMAHEIQKSAHQLDDAWEPGKGGFATQLETAGSGSTEYNTQRAAVDAMVGGVAYALEMIVGVRLATPLGRKSGTGPDPLLDPTRRSDNAIADLQATLTGIAVVYGGDGFSSVIRAKNAKLDEAVEAGLSEIAQSLAVIPKPFSEAVANDTAIVKAAYDVGVDLKKTWNTDVSSALGATLKPSDTDGD
;
A
#
# COMPACT_ATOMS: atom_id res chain seq x y z
N MET A 1 17.71 65.26 76.04
CA MET A 1 17.46 66.28 74.98
C MET A 1 17.55 65.62 73.67
N SER A 2 16.34 65.36 73.03
CA SER A 2 15.95 65.78 71.69
C SER A 2 16.90 65.28 70.56
N ARG A 3 16.48 64.51 69.61
CA ARG A 3 15.34 64.67 68.64
C ARG A 3 15.12 63.42 67.80
N LEU A 4 13.88 63.18 67.53
CA LEU A 4 13.41 62.26 66.46
C LEU A 4 13.85 62.74 65.10
N SER A 5 14.12 61.82 64.19
CA SER A 5 13.96 62.03 62.79
C SER A 5 13.35 60.80 62.11
N LEU A 6 12.17 61.00 61.58
CA LEU A 6 11.38 60.08 60.76
C LEU A 6 12.05 59.95 59.39
N SER A 7 12.28 58.75 58.92
CA SER A 7 12.62 58.49 57.52
C SER A 7 11.53 57.61 56.90
N CYS A 8 10.75 58.18 56.02
CA CYS A 8 9.78 57.50 55.14
C CYS A 8 10.51 56.59 54.19
N LEU A 9 10.23 55.30 54.24
CA LEU A 9 10.64 54.33 53.25
C LEU A 9 9.50 54.16 52.24
N SER A 10 9.64 54.75 51.04
CA SER A 10 8.73 54.54 49.90
C SER A 10 8.98 53.19 49.29
N ALA A 11 8.07 52.25 49.47
CA ALA A 11 8.04 50.99 48.75
C ALA A 11 7.48 51.21 47.33
N VAL A 12 8.36 51.13 46.33
CA VAL A 12 7.96 51.08 44.93
C VAL A 12 7.55 49.65 44.61
N LEU A 13 6.26 49.41 44.50
CA LEU A 13 5.69 48.13 44.03
C LEU A 13 5.89 48.08 42.52
N SER A 14 6.91 47.33 42.05
CA SER A 14 7.11 47.04 40.63
C SER A 14 6.12 45.89 40.23
N ALA A 15 4.98 46.27 39.66
CA ALA A 15 4.05 45.33 39.03
C ALA A 15 4.69 44.88 37.69
N CYS A 16 5.40 43.74 37.72
CA CYS A 16 5.72 42.98 36.50
C CYS A 16 4.41 42.43 35.92
N CYS A 17 3.86 43.10 34.94
CA CYS A 17 2.88 42.51 34.04
C CYS A 17 3.60 41.36 33.26
N ALA A 18 3.42 40.16 33.73
CA ALA A 18 3.67 38.95 32.93
C ALA A 18 2.60 38.94 31.84
N LEU A 19 2.89 39.56 30.70
CA LEU A 19 2.20 39.27 29.45
C LEU A 19 2.55 37.85 29.11
N GLY A 20 1.78 36.90 29.64
CA GLY A 20 1.71 35.55 29.11
C GLY A 20 1.24 35.71 27.67
N CYS A 21 2.12 35.40 26.71
CA CYS A 21 1.72 35.07 25.35
C CYS A 21 0.82 33.84 25.47
N GLY A 22 -0.45 34.02 25.73
CA GLY A 22 -1.46 33.02 25.51
C GLY A 22 -1.47 32.79 24.02
N ASP A 23 -0.98 31.66 23.62
CA ASP A 23 -1.22 31.10 22.30
C ASP A 23 -2.74 30.94 22.16
N THR A 24 -3.41 31.94 21.55
CA THR A 24 -4.83 31.89 21.20
C THR A 24 -5.03 31.03 19.96
N GLY A 25 -4.24 29.96 19.80
CA GLY A 25 -4.44 28.96 18.79
C GLY A 25 -5.85 28.39 18.87
N ALA A 26 -6.51 28.26 17.74
CA ALA A 26 -7.77 27.55 17.66
C ALA A 26 -7.62 26.19 18.40
N PRO A 27 -8.66 25.71 19.10
CA PRO A 27 -8.57 24.43 19.79
C PRO A 27 -8.11 23.35 18.81
N PRO A 28 -7.29 22.41 19.25
CA PRO A 28 -6.84 21.32 18.40
C PRO A 28 -8.06 20.64 17.78
N ARG A 29 -7.98 20.37 16.49
CA ARG A 29 -9.07 19.73 15.75
C ARG A 29 -9.37 18.36 16.34
N ASP A 30 -10.64 18.06 16.55
CA ASP A 30 -11.08 16.71 16.91
C ASP A 30 -11.13 15.84 15.66
N TYR A 31 -10.23 14.85 15.56
CA TYR A 31 -10.18 13.85 14.52
C TYR A 31 -10.85 12.54 14.91
N GLY A 32 -11.35 12.40 16.16
CA GLY A 32 -11.95 11.16 16.63
C GLY A 32 -13.02 10.60 15.71
N PRO A 33 -14.05 11.40 15.31
CA PRO A 33 -15.08 10.91 14.37
C PRO A 33 -14.54 10.45 13.02
N LEU A 34 -13.51 11.12 12.48
CA LEU A 34 -12.87 10.72 11.23
C LEU A 34 -12.13 9.39 11.39
N LEU A 35 -11.34 9.24 12.45
CA LEU A 35 -10.56 8.04 12.72
C LEU A 35 -11.44 6.82 12.93
N SER A 36 -12.53 6.94 13.71
CA SER A 36 -13.52 5.86 13.89
C SER A 36 -14.14 5.47 12.55
N LYS A 37 -14.55 6.46 11.76
CA LYS A 37 -15.18 6.19 10.48
C LYS A 37 -14.25 5.52 9.48
N LEU A 38 -13.01 5.99 9.36
CA LEU A 38 -12.00 5.37 8.49
C LEU A 38 -11.64 3.96 8.99
N SER A 39 -11.57 3.73 10.31
CA SER A 39 -11.38 2.40 10.89
C SER A 39 -12.49 1.44 10.46
N GLU A 40 -13.76 1.81 10.71
CA GLU A 40 -14.93 0.97 10.48
C GLU A 40 -15.31 0.79 9.01
N GLN A 41 -15.14 1.82 8.18
CA GLN A 41 -15.67 1.84 6.81
C GLN A 41 -14.60 1.63 5.72
N VAL A 42 -13.32 1.72 6.07
CA VAL A 42 -12.22 1.56 5.12
C VAL A 42 -11.24 0.49 5.62
N VAL A 43 -10.60 0.72 6.78
CA VAL A 43 -9.50 -0.15 7.21
C VAL A 43 -9.97 -1.59 7.38
N LEU A 44 -11.00 -1.84 8.20
CA LEU A 44 -11.50 -3.18 8.44
C LEU A 44 -12.06 -3.84 7.18
N PRO A 45 -12.95 -3.21 6.38
CA PRO A 45 -13.49 -3.83 5.18
C PRO A 45 -12.44 -4.19 4.13
N GLU A 46 -11.43 -3.35 3.91
CA GLU A 46 -10.41 -3.63 2.89
C GLU A 46 -9.48 -4.77 3.30
N HIS A 47 -9.15 -4.92 4.59
CA HIS A 47 -8.38 -6.07 5.07
C HIS A 47 -9.19 -7.36 4.98
N GLN A 48 -10.49 -7.34 5.35
CA GLN A 48 -11.41 -8.47 5.19
C GLN A 48 -11.58 -8.86 3.71
N ALA A 49 -11.66 -7.88 2.80
CA ALA A 49 -11.74 -8.14 1.37
C ALA A 49 -10.49 -8.86 0.86
N PHE A 50 -9.29 -8.45 1.29
CA PHE A 50 -8.05 -9.14 0.92
C PHE A 50 -8.01 -10.57 1.48
N ALA A 51 -8.43 -10.80 2.72
CA ALA A 51 -8.49 -12.14 3.31
C ALA A 51 -9.47 -13.04 2.54
N GLY A 52 -10.67 -12.54 2.19
CA GLY A 52 -11.65 -13.28 1.42
C GLY A 52 -11.20 -13.64 -0.01
N GLU A 53 -10.51 -12.71 -0.69
CA GLU A 53 -9.94 -13.00 -2.01
C GLU A 53 -8.77 -13.99 -1.93
N ALA A 54 -8.00 -13.97 -0.85
CA ALA A 54 -6.92 -14.93 -0.63
C ALA A 54 -7.46 -16.35 -0.33
N ASP A 55 -8.61 -16.46 0.35
CA ASP A 55 -9.33 -17.73 0.51
C ASP A 55 -9.78 -18.26 -0.86
N ALA A 56 -10.40 -17.43 -1.69
CA ALA A 56 -10.83 -17.79 -3.04
C ALA A 56 -9.65 -18.21 -3.94
N LEU A 57 -8.48 -17.58 -3.79
CA LEU A 57 -7.27 -17.99 -4.51
C LEU A 57 -6.81 -19.37 -4.07
N ALA A 58 -6.74 -19.65 -2.77
CA ALA A 58 -6.33 -20.94 -2.25
C ALA A 58 -7.29 -22.05 -2.73
N ASP A 59 -8.60 -21.82 -2.66
CA ASP A 59 -9.62 -22.75 -3.16
C ASP A 59 -9.50 -23.01 -4.67
N SER A 60 -9.25 -21.96 -5.45
CA SER A 60 -9.11 -22.07 -6.90
C SER A 60 -7.84 -22.84 -7.30
N VAL A 61 -6.72 -22.63 -6.59
CA VAL A 61 -5.48 -23.38 -6.82
C VAL A 61 -5.61 -24.81 -6.30
N GLN A 62 -6.35 -25.06 -5.21
CA GLN A 62 -6.66 -26.40 -4.73
C GLN A 62 -7.46 -27.18 -5.79
N ALA A 63 -8.48 -26.54 -6.41
CA ALA A 63 -9.23 -27.15 -7.51
C ALA A 63 -8.32 -27.53 -8.70
N LEU A 64 -7.32 -26.70 -9.01
CA LEU A 64 -6.32 -26.97 -10.02
C LEU A 64 -5.41 -28.18 -9.66
N VAL A 65 -5.10 -28.35 -8.37
CA VAL A 65 -4.37 -29.53 -7.89
C VAL A 65 -5.21 -30.80 -8.06
N ASP A 66 -6.48 -30.75 -7.65
CA ASP A 66 -7.39 -31.88 -7.64
C ASP A 66 -7.80 -32.33 -9.04
N ASN A 67 -8.05 -31.40 -9.95
CA ASN A 67 -8.49 -31.64 -11.31
C ASN A 67 -7.93 -30.58 -12.27
N PRO A 68 -6.75 -30.81 -12.90
CA PRO A 68 -6.11 -29.85 -13.80
C PRO A 68 -6.75 -29.85 -15.20
N ASP A 69 -8.01 -29.41 -15.28
CA ASP A 69 -8.78 -29.25 -16.52
C ASP A 69 -8.79 -27.79 -17.03
N ALA A 70 -9.47 -27.54 -18.14
CA ALA A 70 -9.52 -26.23 -18.75
C ALA A 70 -10.14 -25.17 -17.83
N ASP A 71 -11.14 -25.55 -17.01
CA ASP A 71 -11.85 -24.63 -16.13
C ASP A 71 -10.96 -24.21 -14.93
N SER A 72 -10.28 -25.17 -14.30
CA SER A 72 -9.38 -24.90 -13.19
C SER A 72 -8.12 -24.15 -13.64
N LEU A 73 -7.58 -24.45 -14.83
CA LEU A 73 -6.47 -23.72 -15.44
C LEU A 73 -6.85 -22.27 -15.79
N ALA A 74 -8.10 -21.98 -16.10
CA ALA A 74 -8.58 -20.62 -16.36
C ALA A 74 -8.90 -19.86 -15.07
N SER A 75 -9.45 -20.53 -14.06
CA SER A 75 -9.92 -19.86 -12.82
C SER A 75 -8.78 -19.43 -11.90
N ALA A 76 -7.68 -20.18 -11.81
CA ALA A 76 -6.56 -19.85 -10.95
C ALA A 76 -5.88 -18.50 -11.30
N PRO A 77 -5.59 -18.17 -12.59
CA PRO A 77 -5.13 -16.85 -12.98
C PRO A 77 -6.10 -15.70 -12.64
N GLU A 78 -7.40 -15.92 -12.78
CA GLU A 78 -8.41 -14.91 -12.45
C GLU A 78 -8.48 -14.64 -10.94
N SER A 79 -8.46 -15.69 -10.11
CA SER A 79 -8.40 -15.56 -8.65
C SER A 79 -7.11 -14.88 -8.20
N TRP A 80 -5.98 -15.16 -8.85
CA TRP A 80 -4.72 -14.43 -8.60
C TRP A 80 -4.87 -12.93 -8.85
N ARG A 81 -5.51 -12.53 -9.98
CA ARG A 81 -5.75 -11.12 -10.31
C ARG A 81 -6.65 -10.44 -9.29
N ALA A 82 -7.72 -11.10 -8.85
CA ALA A 82 -8.65 -10.57 -7.86
C ALA A 82 -7.97 -10.37 -6.50
N THR A 83 -7.23 -11.37 -6.03
CA THR A 83 -6.48 -11.30 -4.77
C THR A 83 -5.41 -10.22 -4.81
N ARG A 84 -4.67 -10.14 -5.92
CA ARG A 84 -3.65 -9.11 -6.08
C ARG A 84 -4.24 -7.71 -6.11
N LYS A 85 -5.39 -7.52 -6.76
CA LYS A 85 -6.13 -6.25 -6.75
C LYS A 85 -6.51 -5.85 -5.33
N ALA A 86 -7.08 -6.75 -4.53
CA ALA A 86 -7.43 -6.48 -3.13
C ALA A 86 -6.19 -6.12 -2.30
N TYR A 87 -5.09 -6.85 -2.49
CA TYR A 87 -3.81 -6.54 -1.83
C TYR A 87 -3.29 -5.15 -2.20
N ARG A 88 -3.39 -4.71 -3.47
CA ARG A 88 -2.92 -3.39 -3.90
C ARG A 88 -3.73 -2.22 -3.35
N VAL A 89 -5.01 -2.42 -3.04
CA VAL A 89 -5.81 -1.41 -2.33
C VAL A 89 -5.19 -1.11 -0.96
N LEU A 90 -4.60 -2.10 -0.29
CA LEU A 90 -3.96 -1.95 1.01
C LEU A 90 -2.65 -1.14 0.98
N ASP A 91 -2.08 -0.82 -0.19
CA ASP A 91 -0.90 0.06 -0.26
C ASP A 91 -1.17 1.42 0.44
N ALA A 92 -2.40 1.94 0.38
CA ALA A 92 -2.79 3.19 1.06
C ALA A 92 -2.99 3.02 2.58
N LEU A 93 -3.05 1.78 3.06
CA LEU A 93 -3.18 1.41 4.47
C LEU A 93 -1.87 0.85 5.05
N HIS A 94 -0.74 1.21 4.44
CA HIS A 94 0.60 0.78 4.87
C HIS A 94 1.06 1.52 6.14
N PHE A 95 0.36 1.26 7.25
CA PHE A 95 0.68 1.75 8.60
C PHE A 95 0.21 0.74 9.65
N GLY A 96 0.62 0.91 10.91
CA GLY A 96 0.30 -0.07 11.96
C GLY A 96 0.68 -1.49 11.55
N PRO A 97 -0.22 -2.49 11.65
CA PRO A 97 0.05 -3.86 11.22
C PRO A 97 0.46 -3.99 9.75
N GLY A 98 -0.07 -3.15 8.85
CA GLY A 98 0.33 -3.12 7.44
C GLY A 98 1.82 -2.88 7.24
N TYR A 99 2.43 -2.07 8.12
CA TYR A 99 3.87 -1.83 8.13
C TYR A 99 4.61 -2.86 8.99
N THR A 100 4.18 -3.10 10.24
CA THR A 100 4.96 -3.85 11.24
C THR A 100 5.01 -5.36 11.02
N LEU A 101 4.08 -5.93 10.27
CA LEU A 101 4.06 -7.36 9.98
C LEU A 101 4.93 -7.79 8.80
N HIS A 102 5.52 -6.83 8.07
CA HIS A 102 6.40 -7.09 6.93
C HIS A 102 5.83 -8.10 5.92
N ILE A 103 4.52 -7.97 5.65
CA ILE A 103 3.80 -8.92 4.76
C ILE A 103 4.36 -8.88 3.34
N SER A 104 4.69 -7.69 2.82
CA SER A 104 5.24 -7.50 1.47
C SER A 104 6.54 -8.28 1.25
N GLU A 105 7.40 -8.38 2.25
CA GLU A 105 8.67 -9.12 2.18
C GLU A 105 8.47 -10.63 2.04
N ARG A 106 7.26 -11.13 2.32
CA ARG A 106 6.92 -12.55 2.23
C ARG A 106 6.15 -12.90 0.96
N ILE A 107 5.28 -12.00 0.50
CA ILE A 107 4.34 -12.34 -0.58
C ILE A 107 4.47 -11.47 -1.84
N ASP A 108 5.33 -10.44 -1.85
CA ASP A 108 5.39 -9.50 -2.98
C ASP A 108 6.80 -8.97 -3.27
N VAL A 109 7.79 -9.85 -3.29
CA VAL A 109 9.18 -9.49 -3.60
C VAL A 109 9.44 -9.63 -5.09
N ALA A 110 9.93 -8.57 -5.72
CA ALA A 110 10.24 -8.48 -7.14
C ALA A 110 11.76 -8.45 -7.39
N PRO A 111 12.22 -8.96 -8.55
CA PRO A 111 11.49 -9.78 -9.52
C PRO A 111 11.32 -11.23 -9.06
N ALA A 112 10.44 -12.00 -9.71
CA ALA A 112 10.44 -13.46 -9.54
C ALA A 112 11.74 -14.08 -10.08
N GLU A 113 12.21 -15.15 -9.43
CA GLU A 113 13.43 -15.87 -9.79
C GLU A 113 13.10 -17.28 -10.34
N PRO A 114 12.89 -17.43 -11.67
CA PRO A 114 12.43 -18.66 -12.30
C PRO A 114 13.22 -19.89 -11.93
N ASP A 115 14.55 -19.83 -11.93
CA ASP A 115 15.42 -20.97 -11.65
C ASP A 115 15.22 -21.48 -10.20
N GLY A 116 15.05 -20.57 -9.24
CA GLY A 116 14.75 -20.90 -7.85
C GLY A 116 13.37 -21.54 -7.71
N ILE A 117 12.35 -21.02 -8.42
CA ILE A 117 10.99 -21.56 -8.41
C ILE A 117 10.98 -22.98 -9.00
N GLU A 118 11.65 -23.22 -10.13
CA GLU A 118 11.74 -24.55 -10.73
C GLU A 118 12.54 -25.53 -9.85
N ALA A 119 13.57 -25.05 -9.15
CA ALA A 119 14.30 -25.86 -8.18
C ALA A 119 13.40 -26.30 -7.00
N LEU A 120 12.50 -25.41 -6.53
CA LEU A 120 11.50 -25.76 -5.52
C LEU A 120 10.49 -26.79 -6.05
N ALA A 121 10.04 -26.67 -7.31
CA ALA A 121 9.17 -27.67 -7.95
C ALA A 121 9.84 -29.04 -8.10
N GLY A 122 11.16 -29.08 -8.19
CA GLY A 122 11.94 -30.33 -8.26
C GLY A 122 12.06 -31.09 -6.93
N ASN A 123 11.57 -30.56 -5.81
CA ASN A 123 11.64 -31.24 -4.52
C ASN A 123 10.73 -32.48 -4.45
N ASP A 124 11.17 -33.52 -3.77
CA ASP A 124 10.37 -34.75 -3.56
C ASP A 124 9.05 -34.44 -2.82
N THR A 125 9.10 -33.53 -1.86
CA THR A 125 7.93 -33.11 -1.05
C THR A 125 7.84 -31.60 -0.99
N ILE A 126 6.69 -31.07 -1.38
CA ILE A 126 6.36 -29.66 -1.33
C ILE A 126 5.27 -29.45 -0.27
N THR A 127 5.51 -28.54 0.66
CA THR A 127 4.61 -28.22 1.77
C THR A 127 4.68 -26.72 2.07
N ASP A 128 3.80 -26.22 2.91
CA ASP A 128 3.85 -24.84 3.42
C ASP A 128 5.22 -24.53 4.08
N SER A 129 5.86 -25.56 4.71
CA SER A 129 7.22 -25.41 5.25
C SER A 129 8.28 -25.22 4.16
N THR A 130 8.08 -25.73 2.95
CA THR A 130 8.95 -25.46 1.80
C THR A 130 8.92 -23.99 1.47
N ILE A 131 7.72 -23.42 1.33
CA ILE A 131 7.51 -22.02 0.98
C ILE A 131 7.95 -21.08 2.12
N SER A 132 7.69 -21.41 3.37
CA SER A 132 8.10 -20.54 4.49
C SER A 132 9.62 -20.35 4.58
N LYS A 133 10.41 -21.29 4.05
CA LYS A 133 11.88 -21.24 4.01
C LYS A 133 12.46 -20.71 2.70
N ALA A 134 11.64 -20.63 1.65
CA ALA A 134 12.05 -20.13 0.34
C ALA A 134 12.40 -18.63 0.39
N GLY A 135 13.29 -18.22 -0.50
CA GLY A 135 13.59 -16.81 -0.72
C GLY A 135 12.37 -15.99 -1.15
N GLY A 136 12.36 -14.70 -0.88
CA GLY A 136 11.23 -13.83 -1.25
C GLY A 136 10.94 -13.82 -2.75
N HIS A 137 11.98 -13.91 -3.58
CA HIS A 137 11.89 -13.95 -5.06
C HIS A 137 11.38 -15.28 -5.63
N GLU A 138 11.30 -16.33 -4.81
CA GLU A 138 10.90 -17.68 -5.21
C GLU A 138 9.46 -18.02 -4.83
N LYS A 139 8.70 -17.05 -4.27
CA LYS A 139 7.38 -17.28 -3.69
C LYS A 139 6.44 -16.09 -3.81
N GLY A 140 5.28 -16.19 -3.14
CA GLY A 140 4.30 -15.12 -3.09
C GLY A 140 3.64 -14.87 -4.45
N PHE A 141 3.14 -13.65 -4.63
CA PHE A 141 2.41 -13.29 -5.85
C PHE A 141 3.23 -13.48 -7.12
N LEU A 142 4.51 -13.07 -7.13
CA LEU A 142 5.31 -13.13 -8.35
C LEU A 142 5.83 -14.53 -8.65
N GLY A 143 6.08 -15.36 -7.61
CA GLY A 143 6.35 -16.77 -7.80
C GLY A 143 5.15 -17.52 -8.36
N LEU A 144 3.95 -17.22 -7.83
CA LEU A 144 2.69 -17.79 -8.34
C LEU A 144 2.36 -17.28 -9.75
N GLU A 145 2.62 -15.99 -10.05
CA GLU A 145 2.51 -15.44 -11.40
C GLU A 145 3.37 -16.21 -12.40
N TYR A 146 4.62 -16.54 -12.03
CA TYR A 146 5.51 -17.34 -12.89
C TYR A 146 4.87 -18.68 -13.28
N LEU A 147 4.20 -19.35 -12.34
CA LEU A 147 3.58 -20.66 -12.59
C LEU A 147 2.28 -20.54 -13.41
N LEU A 148 1.51 -19.48 -13.23
CA LEU A 148 0.18 -19.33 -13.82
C LEU A 148 0.15 -18.63 -15.18
N PHE A 149 1.19 -17.84 -15.54
CA PHE A 149 1.17 -16.99 -16.73
C PHE A 149 2.41 -17.15 -17.60
N ALA A 150 2.21 -17.07 -18.90
CA ALA A 150 3.29 -17.05 -19.89
C ALA A 150 4.02 -15.70 -19.88
N ASP A 151 5.33 -15.69 -20.08
CA ASP A 151 6.08 -14.45 -20.29
C ASP A 151 6.13 -14.09 -21.78
N THR A 152 5.08 -13.47 -22.26
CA THR A 152 5.00 -13.04 -23.67
C THR A 152 5.73 -11.72 -23.95
N SER A 153 6.30 -11.07 -22.92
CA SER A 153 6.99 -9.79 -23.04
C SER A 153 8.28 -9.86 -23.88
N THR A 154 8.92 -11.02 -23.90
CA THR A 154 10.16 -11.27 -24.66
C THR A 154 9.98 -12.25 -25.82
N ASN A 155 8.93 -13.05 -25.80
CA ASN A 155 8.58 -14.03 -26.83
C ASN A 155 7.06 -14.19 -26.88
N ALA A 156 6.43 -13.73 -27.96
CA ALA A 156 4.99 -13.79 -28.14
C ALA A 156 4.42 -15.23 -28.11
N ASP A 157 5.24 -16.22 -28.45
CA ASP A 157 4.88 -17.64 -28.44
C ASP A 157 5.28 -18.36 -27.13
N ALA A 158 5.68 -17.60 -26.09
CA ALA A 158 6.01 -18.18 -24.79
C ALA A 158 4.78 -18.84 -24.17
N GLU A 159 4.99 -19.99 -23.54
CA GLU A 159 3.96 -20.70 -22.78
C GLU A 159 4.26 -20.58 -21.28
N ALA A 160 3.21 -20.61 -20.44
CA ALA A 160 3.38 -20.77 -19.00
C ALA A 160 3.98 -22.16 -18.71
N PRO A 161 4.68 -22.35 -17.57
CA PRO A 161 5.09 -23.65 -17.12
C PRO A 161 3.91 -24.63 -17.11
N ALA A 162 4.09 -25.84 -17.65
CA ALA A 162 3.01 -26.81 -17.73
C ALA A 162 2.47 -27.14 -16.33
N LEU A 163 1.16 -26.98 -16.17
CA LEU A 163 0.40 -27.32 -14.96
C LEU A 163 -0.52 -28.54 -15.15
N ALA A 164 -0.62 -29.07 -16.37
CA ALA A 164 -1.31 -30.31 -16.67
C ALA A 164 -0.33 -31.29 -17.34
N GLY A 165 -0.50 -32.57 -17.09
CA GLY A 165 0.28 -33.63 -17.76
C GLY A 165 1.14 -34.44 -16.81
N ASP A 166 2.47 -34.28 -16.85
CA ASP A 166 3.46 -35.17 -16.22
C ASP A 166 3.67 -34.92 -14.69
N ASP A 167 4.60 -35.66 -14.12
CA ASP A 167 4.92 -35.57 -12.70
C ASP A 167 5.43 -34.16 -12.29
N LEU A 168 6.19 -33.49 -13.17
CA LEU A 168 6.67 -32.13 -12.90
C LEU A 168 5.53 -31.13 -12.87
N ALA A 169 4.55 -31.27 -13.78
CA ALA A 169 3.33 -30.46 -13.74
C ALA A 169 2.55 -30.65 -12.43
N ALA A 170 2.47 -31.88 -11.91
CA ALA A 170 1.88 -32.15 -10.60
C ALA A 170 2.64 -31.43 -9.48
N LYS A 171 3.98 -31.47 -9.50
CA LYS A 171 4.83 -30.75 -8.53
C LYS A 171 4.68 -29.23 -8.60
N ARG A 172 4.54 -28.65 -9.79
CA ARG A 172 4.27 -27.22 -9.96
C ARG A 172 2.91 -26.83 -9.39
N ARG A 173 1.86 -27.68 -9.50
CA ARG A 173 0.57 -27.43 -8.86
C ARG A 173 0.66 -27.49 -7.33
N GLU A 174 1.38 -28.47 -6.77
CA GLU A 174 1.66 -28.54 -5.31
C GLU A 174 2.38 -27.26 -4.83
N LEU A 175 3.36 -26.77 -5.62
CA LEU A 175 4.09 -25.55 -5.32
C LEU A 175 3.19 -24.30 -5.41
N ALA A 176 2.35 -24.21 -6.45
CA ALA A 176 1.38 -23.13 -6.59
C ALA A 176 0.42 -23.07 -5.40
N LEU A 177 -0.07 -24.22 -4.93
CA LEU A 177 -0.94 -24.33 -3.76
C LEU A 177 -0.23 -23.86 -2.48
N ALA A 178 1.01 -24.28 -2.26
CA ALA A 178 1.78 -23.85 -1.10
C ALA A 178 2.05 -22.33 -1.12
N MET A 179 2.25 -21.73 -2.30
CA MET A 179 2.35 -20.27 -2.46
C MET A 179 1.01 -19.57 -2.18
N ALA A 180 -0.11 -20.11 -2.67
CA ALA A 180 -1.44 -19.59 -2.40
C ALA A 180 -1.77 -19.61 -0.90
N HIS A 181 -1.43 -20.71 -0.20
CA HIS A 181 -1.56 -20.81 1.27
C HIS A 181 -0.70 -19.78 2.01
N GLU A 182 0.51 -19.45 1.55
CA GLU A 182 1.34 -18.41 2.20
C GLU A 182 0.70 -17.01 2.01
N ILE A 183 0.10 -16.75 0.84
CA ILE A 183 -0.66 -15.51 0.59
C ILE A 183 -1.89 -15.48 1.51
N GLN A 184 -2.68 -16.55 1.56
CA GLN A 184 -3.86 -16.70 2.41
C GLN A 184 -3.52 -16.47 3.89
N LYS A 185 -2.51 -17.17 4.39
CA LYS A 185 -2.03 -17.02 5.77
C LYS A 185 -1.59 -15.59 6.07
N SER A 186 -0.90 -14.94 5.14
CA SER A 186 -0.45 -13.55 5.30
C SER A 186 -1.62 -12.58 5.31
N ALA A 187 -2.65 -12.81 4.49
CA ALA A 187 -3.86 -12.01 4.44
C ALA A 187 -4.65 -12.12 5.75
N HIS A 188 -4.87 -13.35 6.26
CA HIS A 188 -5.53 -13.56 7.55
C HIS A 188 -4.73 -13.00 8.73
N GLN A 189 -3.40 -13.12 8.72
CA GLN A 189 -2.57 -12.53 9.76
C GLN A 189 -2.74 -11.01 9.81
N LEU A 190 -2.88 -10.37 8.67
CA LEU A 190 -3.07 -8.94 8.58
C LEU A 190 -4.48 -8.54 9.01
N ASP A 191 -5.52 -9.24 8.54
CA ASP A 191 -6.91 -9.01 8.94
C ASP A 191 -7.11 -9.21 10.46
N ASP A 192 -6.63 -10.34 11.01
CA ASP A 192 -6.68 -10.65 12.43
C ASP A 192 -6.00 -9.58 13.30
N ALA A 193 -4.91 -8.99 12.81
CA ALA A 193 -4.22 -7.93 13.55
C ALA A 193 -5.06 -6.65 13.67
N TRP A 194 -5.90 -6.36 12.69
CA TRP A 194 -6.80 -5.21 12.72
C TRP A 194 -8.11 -5.48 13.47
N GLU A 195 -8.63 -6.70 13.39
CA GLU A 195 -9.96 -7.03 13.93
C GLU A 195 -10.07 -6.81 15.43
N PRO A 196 -11.07 -6.04 15.92
CA PRO A 196 -11.23 -5.70 17.36
C PRO A 196 -11.31 -6.91 18.30
N GLY A 197 -11.84 -8.03 17.81
CA GLY A 197 -11.95 -9.29 18.58
C GLY A 197 -10.68 -10.13 18.64
N LYS A 198 -9.62 -9.76 17.89
CA LYS A 198 -8.37 -10.51 17.76
C LYS A 198 -7.17 -9.62 18.12
N GLY A 199 -6.45 -9.07 17.12
CA GLY A 199 -5.33 -8.15 17.34
C GLY A 199 -5.73 -6.77 17.83
N GLY A 200 -6.92 -6.32 17.41
CA GLY A 200 -7.58 -5.13 17.92
C GLY A 200 -6.94 -3.80 17.55
N PHE A 201 -6.10 -3.76 16.49
CA PHE A 201 -5.39 -2.52 16.14
C PHE A 201 -6.35 -1.42 15.65
N ALA A 202 -7.52 -1.77 15.08
CA ALA A 202 -8.57 -0.81 14.74
C ALA A 202 -8.96 0.06 15.94
N THR A 203 -9.07 -0.52 17.14
CA THR A 203 -9.36 0.20 18.37
C THR A 203 -8.27 1.22 18.72
N GLN A 204 -7.02 1.04 18.28
CA GLN A 204 -5.95 2.01 18.49
C GLN A 204 -6.19 3.31 17.71
N LEU A 205 -6.80 3.22 16.52
CA LEU A 205 -7.24 4.41 15.77
C LEU A 205 -8.42 5.09 16.45
N GLU A 206 -9.43 4.32 16.82
CA GLU A 206 -10.69 4.84 17.40
C GLU A 206 -10.47 5.52 18.74
N THR A 207 -9.53 5.02 19.53
CA THR A 207 -9.21 5.55 20.87
C THR A 207 -7.97 6.45 20.89
N ALA A 208 -7.48 6.87 19.74
CA ALA A 208 -6.32 7.75 19.63
C ALA A 208 -6.49 9.01 20.49
N GLY A 209 -5.51 9.30 21.34
CA GLY A 209 -5.52 10.43 22.28
C GLY A 209 -6.35 10.24 23.52
N SER A 210 -7.08 9.11 23.68
CA SER A 210 -7.94 8.88 24.85
C SER A 210 -7.81 7.50 25.50
N GLY A 211 -7.15 6.53 24.88
CA GLY A 211 -7.03 5.16 25.40
C GLY A 211 -6.09 4.29 24.57
N SER A 212 -5.66 4.76 23.41
CA SER A 212 -4.72 4.06 22.55
C SER A 212 -3.33 3.97 23.21
N THR A 213 -2.69 2.82 23.09
CA THR A 213 -1.28 2.61 23.48
C THR A 213 -0.32 2.93 22.32
N GLU A 214 -0.81 2.95 21.08
CA GLU A 214 -0.04 3.26 19.88
C GLU A 214 -0.07 4.76 19.54
N TYR A 215 -1.23 5.38 19.67
CA TYR A 215 -1.44 6.77 19.28
C TYR A 215 -1.78 7.64 20.49
N ASN A 216 -0.76 8.22 21.11
CA ASN A 216 -0.92 9.13 22.26
C ASN A 216 -1.76 10.38 21.94
N THR A 217 -1.94 10.71 20.67
CA THR A 217 -2.77 11.81 20.18
C THR A 217 -3.51 11.38 18.92
N GLN A 218 -4.68 11.95 18.67
CA GLN A 218 -5.39 11.79 17.40
C GLN A 218 -4.52 12.21 16.19
N ARG A 219 -3.68 13.22 16.40
CA ARG A 219 -2.72 13.68 15.41
C ARG A 219 -1.76 12.58 14.97
N ALA A 220 -1.22 11.83 15.91
CA ALA A 220 -0.31 10.72 15.61
C ALA A 220 -0.98 9.63 14.75
N ALA A 221 -2.26 9.36 14.97
CA ALA A 221 -3.02 8.45 14.12
C ALA A 221 -3.24 9.02 12.70
N VAL A 222 -3.57 10.32 12.60
CA VAL A 222 -3.67 11.02 11.30
C VAL A 222 -2.31 11.03 10.58
N ASP A 223 -1.21 11.28 11.27
CA ASP A 223 0.15 11.23 10.69
C ASP A 223 0.43 9.85 10.08
N ALA A 224 0.06 8.76 10.77
CA ALA A 224 0.23 7.40 10.26
C ALA A 224 -0.61 7.14 8.99
N MET A 225 -1.88 7.54 8.98
CA MET A 225 -2.75 7.34 7.82
C MET A 225 -2.33 8.20 6.62
N VAL A 226 -1.93 9.45 6.84
CA VAL A 226 -1.38 10.34 5.79
C VAL A 226 -0.08 9.76 5.23
N GLY A 227 0.73 9.14 6.09
CA GLY A 227 1.94 8.39 5.71
C GLY A 227 1.64 7.19 4.83
N GLY A 228 0.57 6.43 5.13
CA GLY A 228 0.13 5.30 4.31
C GLY A 228 -0.24 5.72 2.88
N VAL A 229 -0.99 6.81 2.73
CA VAL A 229 -1.28 7.35 1.39
C VAL A 229 -0.03 7.88 0.69
N ALA A 230 0.90 8.52 1.43
CA ALA A 230 2.18 8.96 0.86
C ALA A 230 3.00 7.77 0.34
N TYR A 231 3.01 6.66 1.08
CA TYR A 231 3.63 5.39 0.65
C TYR A 231 2.96 4.85 -0.64
N ALA A 232 1.62 4.82 -0.70
CA ALA A 232 0.92 4.37 -1.90
C ALA A 232 1.26 5.22 -3.14
N LEU A 233 1.35 6.55 -2.98
CA LEU A 233 1.78 7.45 -4.04
C LEU A 233 3.25 7.20 -4.44
N GLU A 234 4.14 6.88 -3.49
CA GLU A 234 5.50 6.46 -3.81
C GLU A 234 5.52 5.15 -4.57
N MET A 235 4.70 4.17 -4.20
CA MET A 235 4.61 2.90 -4.92
C MET A 235 4.12 3.08 -6.36
N ILE A 236 3.17 3.99 -6.61
CA ILE A 236 2.74 4.33 -7.98
C ILE A 236 3.89 5.00 -8.76
N VAL A 237 4.41 6.09 -8.21
CA VAL A 237 5.31 7.01 -8.93
C VAL A 237 6.76 6.51 -8.90
N GLY A 238 7.30 6.33 -7.68
CA GLY A 238 8.72 6.06 -7.46
C GLY A 238 9.13 4.63 -7.74
N VAL A 239 8.18 3.69 -7.67
CA VAL A 239 8.48 2.27 -7.87
C VAL A 239 7.91 1.78 -9.20
N ARG A 240 6.58 1.71 -9.35
CA ARG A 240 5.96 0.99 -10.45
C ARG A 240 6.01 1.72 -11.81
N LEU A 241 6.04 3.06 -11.81
CA LEU A 241 6.24 3.83 -13.04
C LEU A 241 7.71 4.22 -13.25
N ALA A 242 8.41 4.68 -12.22
CA ALA A 242 9.79 5.15 -12.34
C ALA A 242 10.78 4.04 -12.71
N THR A 243 10.62 2.83 -12.15
CA THR A 243 11.57 1.73 -12.38
C THR A 243 11.57 1.27 -13.82
N PRO A 244 10.44 0.91 -14.46
CA PRO A 244 10.43 0.54 -15.88
C PRO A 244 10.81 1.71 -16.80
N LEU A 245 10.55 2.95 -16.43
CA LEU A 245 10.99 4.14 -17.14
C LEU A 245 12.49 4.43 -17.01
N GLY A 246 13.24 3.65 -16.20
CA GLY A 246 14.67 3.87 -15.96
C GLY A 246 14.99 5.15 -15.19
N ARG A 247 14.01 5.73 -14.48
CA ARG A 247 14.19 7.00 -13.76
C ARG A 247 15.12 6.88 -12.55
N LYS A 248 15.16 5.70 -11.91
CA LYS A 248 16.06 5.43 -10.78
C LYS A 248 17.48 5.08 -11.26
N SER A 249 17.59 4.24 -12.29
CA SER A 249 18.88 3.76 -12.80
C SER A 249 19.59 4.78 -13.71
N GLY A 250 18.84 5.66 -14.35
CA GLY A 250 19.38 6.56 -15.40
C GLY A 250 19.73 5.85 -16.70
N THR A 251 19.38 4.57 -16.88
CA THR A 251 19.72 3.75 -18.05
C THR A 251 18.72 3.86 -19.20
N GLY A 252 17.60 4.57 -18.96
CA GLY A 252 16.48 4.64 -19.91
C GLY A 252 15.43 3.55 -19.65
N PRO A 253 14.34 3.55 -20.45
CA PRO A 253 13.24 2.60 -20.28
C PRO A 253 13.70 1.16 -20.45
N ASP A 254 13.24 0.28 -19.54
CA ASP A 254 13.47 -1.15 -19.59
C ASP A 254 12.17 -1.89 -19.26
N PRO A 255 11.48 -2.48 -20.25
CA PRO A 255 10.23 -3.20 -20.07
C PRO A 255 10.36 -4.46 -19.20
N LEU A 256 11.57 -5.03 -19.06
CA LEU A 256 11.81 -6.20 -18.21
C LEU A 256 11.76 -5.88 -16.72
N LEU A 257 11.81 -4.59 -16.36
CA LEU A 257 11.65 -4.13 -14.99
C LEU A 257 10.18 -3.96 -14.55
N ASP A 258 9.20 -4.29 -15.42
CA ASP A 258 7.82 -4.51 -14.99
C ASP A 258 7.72 -5.85 -14.23
N PRO A 259 7.44 -5.84 -12.92
CA PRO A 259 7.42 -7.05 -12.14
C PRO A 259 6.24 -7.98 -12.47
N THR A 260 5.16 -7.45 -13.07
CA THR A 260 3.94 -8.20 -13.43
C THR A 260 3.74 -8.33 -14.94
N ARG A 261 4.84 -8.35 -15.70
CA ARG A 261 4.82 -8.44 -17.16
C ARG A 261 4.22 -9.74 -17.70
N ARG A 262 4.30 -10.83 -16.94
CA ARG A 262 3.73 -12.14 -17.33
C ARG A 262 2.20 -12.10 -17.38
N SER A 263 1.61 -11.55 -16.34
CA SER A 263 0.16 -11.41 -16.21
C SER A 263 -0.39 -10.17 -16.92
N ASP A 264 0.48 -9.26 -17.39
CA ASP A 264 0.11 -7.90 -17.85
C ASP A 264 -0.77 -7.15 -16.82
N ASN A 265 -0.40 -7.27 -15.53
CA ASN A 265 -1.22 -6.74 -14.43
C ASN A 265 -0.78 -5.35 -13.94
N ALA A 266 0.31 -4.77 -14.49
CA ALA A 266 0.89 -3.52 -13.99
C ALA A 266 -0.12 -2.36 -13.92
N ILE A 267 -0.93 -2.16 -14.96
CA ILE A 267 -1.95 -1.09 -14.96
C ILE A 267 -3.04 -1.38 -13.94
N ALA A 268 -3.47 -2.63 -13.80
CA ALA A 268 -4.46 -3.02 -12.79
C ALA A 268 -3.92 -2.81 -11.36
N ASP A 269 -2.66 -3.13 -11.10
CA ASP A 269 -1.98 -2.86 -9.84
C ASP A 269 -1.97 -1.36 -9.50
N LEU A 270 -1.59 -0.52 -10.46
CA LEU A 270 -1.58 0.95 -10.31
C LEU A 270 -2.98 1.49 -10.01
N GLN A 271 -4.00 1.03 -10.74
CA GLN A 271 -5.40 1.42 -10.55
C GLN A 271 -5.95 0.95 -9.19
N ALA A 272 -5.57 -0.23 -8.73
CA ALA A 272 -5.98 -0.74 -7.42
C ALA A 272 -5.34 0.07 -6.27
N THR A 273 -4.04 0.40 -6.37
CA THR A 273 -3.39 1.30 -5.42
C THR A 273 -4.06 2.67 -5.39
N LEU A 274 -4.42 3.21 -6.56
CA LEU A 274 -5.15 4.48 -6.66
C LEU A 274 -6.54 4.39 -6.03
N THR A 275 -7.22 3.23 -6.16
CA THR A 275 -8.50 2.96 -5.49
C THR A 275 -8.31 3.02 -3.97
N GLY A 276 -7.26 2.42 -3.42
CA GLY A 276 -6.92 2.51 -1.99
C GLY A 276 -6.75 3.95 -1.52
N ILE A 277 -6.05 4.79 -2.29
CA ILE A 277 -5.92 6.23 -1.99
C ILE A 277 -7.29 6.91 -2.02
N ALA A 278 -8.12 6.61 -3.02
CA ALA A 278 -9.43 7.23 -3.19
C ALA A 278 -10.41 6.88 -2.06
N VAL A 279 -10.40 5.64 -1.53
CA VAL A 279 -11.29 5.26 -0.41
C VAL A 279 -10.85 5.88 0.91
N VAL A 280 -9.56 6.08 1.14
CA VAL A 280 -9.04 6.79 2.33
C VAL A 280 -9.31 8.29 2.23
N TYR A 281 -9.17 8.88 1.05
CA TYR A 281 -9.35 10.32 0.85
C TYR A 281 -10.82 10.73 0.76
N GLY A 282 -11.60 10.04 -0.08
CA GLY A 282 -12.91 10.47 -0.57
C GLY A 282 -14.03 10.45 0.46
N GLY A 283 -15.18 10.92 0.06
CA GLY A 283 -16.40 10.92 0.86
C GLY A 283 -16.24 11.64 2.20
N ASP A 284 -16.47 10.88 3.27
CA ASP A 284 -16.31 11.34 4.65
C ASP A 284 -14.90 11.10 5.23
N GLY A 285 -13.94 10.71 4.38
CA GLY A 285 -12.53 10.58 4.72
C GLY A 285 -11.82 11.93 4.83
N PHE A 286 -10.56 12.00 4.43
CA PHE A 286 -9.77 13.23 4.53
C PHE A 286 -10.34 14.39 3.72
N SER A 287 -11.03 14.14 2.60
CA SER A 287 -11.71 15.15 1.78
C SER A 287 -12.65 16.01 2.62
N SER A 288 -13.46 15.41 3.50
CA SER A 288 -14.40 16.15 4.36
C SER A 288 -13.70 17.19 5.24
N VAL A 289 -12.52 16.83 5.75
CA VAL A 289 -11.70 17.66 6.62
C VAL A 289 -10.98 18.76 5.84
N ILE A 290 -10.44 18.41 4.67
CA ILE A 290 -9.73 19.33 3.77
C ILE A 290 -10.71 20.37 3.21
N ARG A 291 -11.85 19.92 2.68
CA ARG A 291 -12.90 20.76 2.11
C ARG A 291 -13.40 21.83 3.08
N ALA A 292 -13.61 21.44 4.33
CA ALA A 292 -14.03 22.37 5.39
C ALA A 292 -13.00 23.47 5.67
N LYS A 293 -11.72 23.24 5.39
CA LYS A 293 -10.62 24.19 5.62
C LYS A 293 -10.19 24.92 4.36
N ASN A 294 -10.12 24.20 3.24
CA ASN A 294 -9.64 24.70 1.94
C ASN A 294 -10.29 23.92 0.80
N ALA A 295 -11.47 24.34 0.37
CA ALA A 295 -12.22 23.68 -0.71
C ALA A 295 -11.43 23.60 -2.02
N LYS A 296 -10.58 24.59 -2.33
CA LYS A 296 -9.74 24.56 -3.53
C LYS A 296 -8.67 23.47 -3.50
N LEU A 297 -8.14 23.19 -2.31
CA LEU A 297 -7.19 22.07 -2.16
C LEU A 297 -7.91 20.74 -2.33
N ASP A 298 -9.12 20.60 -1.78
CA ASP A 298 -9.94 19.41 -1.96
C ASP A 298 -10.23 19.16 -3.44
N GLU A 299 -10.70 20.17 -4.17
CA GLU A 299 -10.92 20.12 -5.62
C GLU A 299 -9.63 19.74 -6.39
N ALA A 300 -8.48 20.27 -5.99
CA ALA A 300 -7.19 19.97 -6.62
C ALA A 300 -6.77 18.49 -6.40
N VAL A 301 -7.00 17.95 -5.22
CA VAL A 301 -6.69 16.51 -4.93
C VAL A 301 -7.65 15.60 -5.70
N GLU A 302 -8.97 15.88 -5.70
CA GLU A 302 -9.96 15.13 -6.46
C GLU A 302 -9.64 15.15 -7.98
N ALA A 303 -9.28 16.31 -8.50
CA ALA A 303 -8.85 16.47 -9.89
C ALA A 303 -7.58 15.65 -10.18
N GLY A 304 -6.57 15.72 -9.32
CA GLY A 304 -5.33 14.95 -9.48
C GLY A 304 -5.55 13.44 -9.44
N LEU A 305 -6.43 12.94 -8.55
CA LEU A 305 -6.82 11.52 -8.51
C LEU A 305 -7.54 11.10 -9.81
N SER A 306 -8.41 11.95 -10.34
CA SER A 306 -9.09 11.69 -11.62
C SER A 306 -8.12 11.72 -12.80
N GLU A 307 -7.19 12.67 -12.82
CA GLU A 307 -6.22 12.85 -13.91
C GLU A 307 -5.24 11.67 -13.99
N ILE A 308 -4.71 11.20 -12.86
CA ILE A 308 -3.84 10.02 -12.86
C ILE A 308 -4.62 8.77 -13.27
N ALA A 309 -5.88 8.59 -12.83
CA ALA A 309 -6.70 7.46 -13.26
C ALA A 309 -6.93 7.46 -14.78
N GLN A 310 -7.20 8.62 -15.38
CA GLN A 310 -7.34 8.78 -16.82
C GLN A 310 -6.03 8.53 -17.56
N SER A 311 -4.91 9.04 -17.03
CA SER A 311 -3.59 8.85 -17.62
C SER A 311 -3.17 7.38 -17.63
N LEU A 312 -3.49 6.62 -16.57
CA LEU A 312 -3.25 5.17 -16.51
C LEU A 312 -4.14 4.40 -17.49
N ALA A 313 -5.40 4.81 -17.65
CA ALA A 313 -6.37 4.13 -18.50
C ALA A 313 -6.05 4.21 -20.00
N VAL A 314 -5.29 5.20 -20.44
CA VAL A 314 -4.89 5.36 -21.84
C VAL A 314 -3.55 4.71 -22.19
N ILE A 315 -2.83 4.15 -21.22
CA ILE A 315 -1.60 3.40 -21.49
C ILE A 315 -1.97 2.11 -22.25
N PRO A 316 -1.37 1.87 -23.43
CA PRO A 316 -1.60 0.65 -24.20
C PRO A 316 -1.19 -0.60 -23.41
N LYS A 317 -1.85 -1.71 -23.71
CA LYS A 317 -1.46 -3.03 -23.20
C LYS A 317 -0.76 -3.84 -24.29
N PRO A 318 0.21 -4.66 -23.92
CA PRO A 318 0.77 -4.85 -22.57
C PRO A 318 1.60 -3.63 -22.10
N PHE A 319 1.65 -3.43 -20.79
CA PHE A 319 2.38 -2.30 -20.19
C PHE A 319 3.87 -2.31 -20.53
N SER A 320 4.48 -3.48 -20.54
CA SER A 320 5.89 -3.65 -20.95
C SER A 320 6.13 -3.14 -22.39
N GLU A 321 5.19 -3.38 -23.31
CA GLU A 321 5.25 -2.87 -24.69
C GLU A 321 5.10 -1.34 -24.75
N ALA A 322 4.19 -0.79 -23.93
CA ALA A 322 4.04 0.67 -23.81
C ALA A 322 5.31 1.34 -23.25
N VAL A 323 6.00 0.72 -22.30
CA VAL A 323 7.31 1.18 -21.81
C VAL A 323 8.34 1.23 -22.94
N ALA A 324 8.36 0.21 -23.80
CA ALA A 324 9.32 0.12 -24.91
C ALA A 324 9.01 1.08 -26.07
N ASN A 325 7.75 1.16 -26.48
CA ASN A 325 7.34 1.77 -27.74
C ASN A 325 6.56 3.08 -27.58
N ASP A 326 5.85 3.25 -26.47
CA ASP A 326 4.97 4.39 -26.17
C ASP A 326 5.39 5.11 -24.88
N THR A 327 6.70 5.16 -24.61
CA THR A 327 7.29 5.72 -23.37
C THR A 327 6.72 7.09 -23.00
N ALA A 328 6.35 7.92 -23.99
CA ALA A 328 5.80 9.25 -23.75
C ALA A 328 4.45 9.21 -23.00
N ILE A 329 3.59 8.21 -23.28
CA ILE A 329 2.30 8.03 -22.62
C ILE A 329 2.52 7.56 -21.18
N VAL A 330 3.43 6.61 -20.97
CA VAL A 330 3.79 6.14 -19.62
C VAL A 330 4.42 7.28 -18.80
N LYS A 331 5.29 8.08 -19.43
CA LYS A 331 5.88 9.27 -18.80
C LYS A 331 4.81 10.30 -18.42
N ALA A 332 3.79 10.53 -19.22
CA ALA A 332 2.72 11.46 -18.89
C ALA A 332 2.00 11.03 -17.59
N ALA A 333 1.66 9.75 -17.44
CA ALA A 333 1.09 9.22 -16.20
C ALA A 333 2.03 9.37 -15.00
N TYR A 334 3.34 9.15 -15.20
CA TYR A 334 4.36 9.40 -14.17
C TYR A 334 4.38 10.87 -13.74
N ASP A 335 4.39 11.82 -14.69
CA ASP A 335 4.47 13.26 -14.40
C ASP A 335 3.23 13.73 -13.60
N VAL A 336 2.02 13.27 -13.99
CA VAL A 336 0.78 13.54 -13.23
C VAL A 336 0.85 12.97 -11.81
N GLY A 337 1.36 11.75 -11.67
CA GLY A 337 1.55 11.12 -10.36
C GLY A 337 2.53 11.90 -9.48
N VAL A 338 3.62 12.44 -10.05
CA VAL A 338 4.59 13.29 -9.33
C VAL A 338 3.91 14.54 -8.78
N ASP A 339 3.05 15.19 -9.55
CA ASP A 339 2.35 16.40 -9.13
C ASP A 339 1.34 16.11 -8.01
N LEU A 340 0.59 15.01 -8.12
CA LEU A 340 -0.32 14.57 -7.05
C LEU A 340 0.45 14.20 -5.76
N LYS A 341 1.56 13.45 -5.86
CA LYS A 341 2.43 13.12 -4.74
C LYS A 341 2.96 14.38 -4.06
N LYS A 342 3.39 15.38 -4.83
CA LYS A 342 3.85 16.66 -4.30
C LYS A 342 2.72 17.38 -3.54
N THR A 343 1.52 17.50 -4.13
CA THR A 343 0.35 18.10 -3.49
C THR A 343 0.02 17.39 -2.17
N TRP A 344 0.07 16.06 -2.15
CA TRP A 344 -0.15 15.27 -0.93
C TRP A 344 0.89 15.57 0.14
N ASN A 345 2.16 15.47 -0.21
CA ASN A 345 3.27 15.59 0.76
C ASN A 345 3.44 17.01 1.31
N THR A 346 2.98 18.06 0.59
CA THR A 346 3.11 19.45 1.02
C THR A 346 1.79 20.01 1.51
N ASP A 347 0.78 20.10 0.63
CA ASP A 347 -0.41 20.88 0.87
C ASP A 347 -1.42 20.14 1.75
N VAL A 348 -1.67 18.85 1.43
CA VAL A 348 -2.59 18.00 2.21
C VAL A 348 -2.02 17.76 3.61
N SER A 349 -0.75 17.38 3.72
CA SER A 349 -0.08 17.18 5.01
C SER A 349 -0.14 18.43 5.86
N SER A 350 0.17 19.61 5.29
CA SER A 350 0.06 20.90 5.98
C SER A 350 -1.37 21.21 6.40
N ALA A 351 -2.36 20.98 5.52
CA ALA A 351 -3.76 21.24 5.81
C ALA A 351 -4.31 20.35 6.94
N LEU A 352 -3.92 19.09 6.99
CA LEU A 352 -4.24 18.17 8.09
C LEU A 352 -3.36 18.43 9.32
N GLY A 353 -2.30 19.21 9.17
CA GLY A 353 -1.26 19.42 10.18
C GLY A 353 -0.43 18.16 10.38
N ALA A 354 -0.40 17.23 9.45
CA ALA A 354 0.34 15.98 9.55
C ALA A 354 1.84 16.17 9.35
N THR A 355 2.61 15.30 9.99
CA THR A 355 4.06 15.21 9.83
C THR A 355 4.41 13.91 9.14
N LEU A 356 4.88 13.99 7.90
CA LEU A 356 5.40 12.83 7.19
C LEU A 356 6.79 12.49 7.72
N LYS A 357 6.99 11.22 8.02
CA LYS A 357 8.33 10.69 8.24
C LYS A 357 8.97 10.41 6.86
N PRO A 358 10.31 10.53 6.73
CA PRO A 358 10.98 10.02 5.54
C PRO A 358 10.58 8.56 5.34
N SER A 359 10.18 8.19 4.12
CA SER A 359 9.90 6.78 3.81
C SER A 359 11.22 6.05 3.61
N ASP A 360 11.30 4.79 4.04
CA ASP A 360 12.46 3.94 3.81
C ASP A 360 12.71 3.68 2.30
N THR A 361 11.79 4.14 1.43
CA THR A 361 11.90 4.07 -0.03
C THR A 361 12.61 5.29 -0.66
N ASP A 362 12.92 6.36 0.13
CA ASP A 362 13.52 7.59 -0.38
C ASP A 362 15.05 7.53 -0.47
N GLY A 363 15.65 6.43 -0.13
CA GLY A 363 17.06 6.50 0.22
C GLY A 363 17.98 5.39 -0.18
N ASP A 364 17.84 4.65 -1.29
CA ASP A 364 19.05 3.90 -1.73
C ASP A 364 19.00 3.57 -3.23
#